data_b55a661a14f87c2e575a3d367a7b8b1a
#
_entry.id   b55a661a14f87c2e575a3d367a7b8b1a
#
_cell.length_a   1.000
_cell.length_b   1.000
_cell.length_c   1.000
_cell.angle_alpha   90.00
_cell.angle_beta   90.00
_cell.angle_gamma   90.00
#
_symmetry.space_group_name_H-M   'P 1'
#
loop_
_entity.id
_entity.type
_entity.pdbx_description
1 polymer ?
#
loop_
_entity_poly.entity_id
_entity_poly.type
_entity_poly.pdbx_seq_one_letter_code
_entity_poly.pdbx_strand_id
1 'polypeptide(L)'
;MANESAVILRSDRVSGKMEMRKNLLLQHIYRSGSIGRLELGRDLQMSKSRLCEVVQEMIDEGLILESLDGTERRGRRPVPLSPNPDHGCFVGLDFEAKRMRVVVVDFSGKTLFQRHQELRPMKDQKRLISRLLGFVDKGIDAARKLGAHILGVGVAAPGVINQTTGTLVHYDFIEAARNTPLRELVENHTGHPCVVDNNIRCYALTEWTYGAAKN
;
A
#
# COMPACT_ATOMS: atom_id res chain seq x y z
N MET A 1 4.59 -22.77 -9.69
CA MET A 1 3.68 -21.80 -10.36
C MET A 1 3.19 -20.86 -9.27
N ALA A 2 3.91 -19.76 -9.11
CA ALA A 2 3.65 -18.75 -8.11
C ALA A 2 2.49 -17.89 -8.59
N ASN A 3 1.41 -17.87 -7.81
CA ASN A 3 0.25 -17.02 -8.06
C ASN A 3 0.58 -15.62 -7.55
N GLU A 4 0.85 -14.70 -8.47
CA GLU A 4 1.19 -13.31 -8.22
C GLU A 4 -0.04 -12.56 -7.69
N SER A 5 -0.24 -12.60 -6.39
CA SER A 5 -1.21 -11.71 -5.73
C SER A 5 -0.52 -10.41 -5.37
N ALA A 6 -0.29 -9.56 -6.36
CA ALA A 6 0.10 -8.19 -6.11
C ALA A 6 -1.04 -7.49 -5.36
N VAL A 7 -0.74 -6.93 -4.20
CA VAL A 7 -1.60 -6.00 -3.48
C VAL A 7 -1.54 -4.65 -4.21
N ILE A 8 -2.21 -4.57 -5.32
CA ILE A 8 -2.49 -3.32 -6.02
C ILE A 8 -4.00 -3.22 -6.07
N LEU A 9 -4.53 -2.08 -5.71
CA LEU A 9 -5.94 -1.74 -5.75
C LEU A 9 -6.61 -2.40 -6.96
N ARG A 10 -7.44 -3.42 -6.73
CA ARG A 10 -8.26 -4.01 -7.77
C ARG A 10 -9.32 -2.98 -8.17
N SER A 11 -9.01 -2.19 -9.18
CA SER A 11 -10.06 -1.61 -10.00
C SER A 11 -10.65 -2.74 -10.83
N ASP A 12 -11.92 -3.05 -10.65
CA ASP A 12 -12.68 -4.06 -11.39
C ASP A 12 -12.94 -3.67 -12.86
N ARG A 13 -12.10 -2.83 -13.42
CA ARG A 13 -12.11 -2.49 -14.84
C ARG A 13 -10.79 -2.91 -15.45
N VAL A 14 -10.93 -3.79 -16.44
CA VAL A 14 -9.94 -4.21 -17.42
C VAL A 14 -8.72 -3.28 -17.42
N SER A 15 -7.73 -3.61 -16.61
CA SER A 15 -6.46 -2.92 -16.71
C SER A 15 -5.85 -3.30 -18.05
N GLY A 16 -5.87 -2.37 -18.99
CA GLY A 16 -5.25 -2.56 -20.29
C GLY A 16 -3.79 -2.95 -20.11
N LYS A 17 -3.17 -3.45 -21.14
CA LYS A 17 -1.73 -3.83 -21.13
C LYS A 17 -0.83 -2.71 -20.59
N MET A 18 -1.26 -1.47 -20.67
CA MET A 18 -0.55 -0.30 -20.15
C MET A 18 -0.56 -0.26 -18.61
N GLU A 19 -1.73 -0.42 -17.98
CA GLU A 19 -1.86 -0.46 -16.53
C GLU A 19 -1.07 -1.63 -15.90
N MET A 20 -1.09 -2.79 -16.55
CA MET A 20 -0.26 -3.92 -16.11
C MET A 20 1.24 -3.56 -16.13
N ARG A 21 1.70 -2.85 -17.17
CA ARG A 21 3.09 -2.41 -17.27
C ARG A 21 3.44 -1.36 -16.23
N LYS A 22 2.59 -0.34 -16.03
CA LYS A 22 2.77 0.67 -14.98
C LYS A 22 2.92 0.01 -13.61
N ASN A 23 2.04 -0.95 -13.31
CA ASN A 23 2.09 -1.70 -12.07
C ASN A 23 3.42 -2.47 -11.90
N LEU A 24 3.88 -3.14 -12.95
CA LEU A 24 5.15 -3.87 -12.92
C LEU A 24 6.35 -2.93 -12.72
N LEU A 25 6.37 -1.80 -13.44
CA LEU A 25 7.41 -0.78 -13.27
C LEU A 25 7.39 -0.19 -11.86
N LEU A 26 6.21 0.16 -11.36
CA LEU A 26 6.06 0.76 -10.03
C LEU A 26 6.54 -0.18 -8.93
N GLN A 27 6.18 -1.47 -8.99
CA GLN A 27 6.70 -2.48 -8.06
C GLN A 27 8.22 -2.56 -8.09
N HIS A 28 8.82 -2.55 -9.28
CA HIS A 28 10.27 -2.63 -9.42
C HIS A 28 10.95 -1.36 -8.87
N ILE A 29 10.40 -0.18 -9.14
CA ILE A 29 10.87 1.10 -8.60
C ILE A 29 10.78 1.12 -7.07
N TYR A 30 9.67 0.65 -6.48
CA TYR A 30 9.52 0.54 -5.02
C TYR A 30 10.57 -0.38 -4.40
N ARG A 31 10.82 -1.53 -5.01
CA ARG A 31 11.83 -2.48 -4.53
C ARG A 31 13.25 -1.90 -4.62
N SER A 32 13.56 -1.19 -5.68
CA SER A 32 14.88 -0.59 -5.89
C SER A 32 15.08 0.68 -5.04
N GLY A 33 13.99 1.34 -4.62
CA GLY A 33 14.00 2.64 -3.96
C GLY A 33 14.27 3.79 -4.92
N SER A 34 15.23 3.60 -5.85
CA SER A 34 15.59 4.54 -6.92
C SER A 34 16.34 3.76 -8.00
N ILE A 35 15.95 3.91 -9.27
CA ILE A 35 16.50 3.12 -10.38
C ILE A 35 16.60 3.94 -11.67
N GLY A 36 17.70 3.76 -12.43
CA GLY A 36 17.87 4.39 -13.73
C GLY A 36 17.00 3.75 -14.82
N ARG A 37 16.50 4.56 -15.79
CA ARG A 37 15.69 4.05 -16.91
C ARG A 37 16.34 2.87 -17.66
N LEU A 38 17.65 2.90 -17.90
CA LEU A 38 18.36 1.84 -18.62
C LEU A 38 18.40 0.52 -17.84
N GLU A 39 18.58 0.61 -16.53
CA GLU A 39 18.58 -0.53 -15.63
C GLU A 39 17.20 -1.14 -15.56
N LEU A 40 16.16 -0.32 -15.29
CA LEU A 40 14.77 -0.74 -15.27
C LEU A 40 14.35 -1.45 -16.58
N GLY A 41 14.75 -0.90 -17.75
CA GLY A 41 14.46 -1.52 -19.04
C GLY A 41 15.14 -2.87 -19.24
N ARG A 42 16.35 -3.03 -18.71
CA ARG A 42 17.12 -4.27 -18.75
C ARG A 42 16.50 -5.34 -17.87
N ASP A 43 16.17 -4.97 -16.62
CA ASP A 43 15.59 -5.88 -15.63
C ASP A 43 14.22 -6.40 -16.05
N LEU A 44 13.40 -5.54 -16.67
CA LEU A 44 12.07 -5.89 -17.15
C LEU A 44 12.02 -6.38 -18.60
N GLN A 45 13.18 -6.50 -19.25
CA GLN A 45 13.31 -6.93 -20.65
C GLN A 45 12.41 -6.13 -21.61
N MET A 46 12.28 -4.82 -21.35
CA MET A 46 11.46 -3.91 -22.15
C MET A 46 12.28 -3.20 -23.22
N SER A 47 11.70 -3.04 -24.43
CA SER A 47 12.31 -2.19 -25.45
C SER A 47 12.38 -0.72 -24.99
N LYS A 48 13.44 -0.02 -25.41
CA LYS A 48 13.66 1.39 -25.02
C LYS A 48 12.46 2.29 -25.33
N SER A 49 11.85 2.13 -26.51
CA SER A 49 10.69 2.92 -26.93
C SER A 49 9.50 2.71 -25.99
N ARG A 50 9.19 1.45 -25.69
CA ARG A 50 8.06 1.11 -24.80
C ARG A 50 8.29 1.55 -23.35
N LEU A 51 9.53 1.40 -22.87
CA LEU A 51 9.88 1.89 -21.55
C LEU A 51 9.70 3.40 -21.45
N CYS A 52 10.18 4.17 -22.45
CA CYS A 52 10.01 5.62 -22.47
C CYS A 52 8.54 6.03 -22.47
N GLU A 53 7.68 5.35 -23.22
CA GLU A 53 6.24 5.60 -23.27
C GLU A 53 5.60 5.41 -21.88
N VAL A 54 5.81 4.25 -21.25
CA VAL A 54 5.22 3.95 -19.95
C VAL A 54 5.75 4.87 -18.85
N VAL A 55 7.06 5.12 -18.82
CA VAL A 55 7.66 6.02 -17.82
C VAL A 55 7.14 7.45 -17.99
N GLN A 56 6.96 7.93 -19.23
CA GLN A 56 6.42 9.27 -19.46
C GLN A 56 4.98 9.38 -18.95
N GLU A 57 4.10 8.40 -19.25
CA GLU A 57 2.76 8.39 -18.70
C GLU A 57 2.76 8.39 -17.17
N MET A 58 3.62 7.59 -16.52
CA MET A 58 3.72 7.56 -15.06
C MET A 58 4.18 8.89 -14.46
N ILE A 59 5.04 9.63 -15.16
CA ILE A 59 5.46 10.99 -14.77
C ILE A 59 4.30 11.97 -14.94
N ASP A 60 3.61 11.92 -16.08
CA ASP A 60 2.49 12.81 -16.39
C ASP A 60 1.31 12.61 -15.43
N GLU A 61 1.09 11.37 -14.96
CA GLU A 61 0.13 11.02 -13.92
C GLU A 61 0.63 11.36 -12.50
N GLY A 62 1.86 11.81 -12.36
CA GLY A 62 2.47 12.13 -11.07
C GLY A 62 2.76 10.93 -10.17
N LEU A 63 2.82 9.70 -10.71
CA LEU A 63 3.13 8.49 -9.95
C LEU A 63 4.60 8.41 -9.56
N ILE A 64 5.48 8.85 -10.45
CA ILE A 64 6.93 8.82 -10.25
C ILE A 64 7.56 10.16 -10.61
N LEU A 65 8.75 10.40 -10.06
CA LEU A 65 9.58 11.56 -10.35
C LEU A 65 10.91 11.13 -10.95
N GLU A 66 11.46 11.96 -11.82
CA GLU A 66 12.86 11.94 -12.17
C GLU A 66 13.63 12.85 -11.22
N SER A 67 14.53 12.28 -10.44
CA SER A 67 15.39 13.06 -9.54
C SER A 67 16.53 13.69 -10.34
N LEU A 68 16.50 15.00 -10.46
CA LEU A 68 17.64 15.78 -10.93
C LEU A 68 18.59 16.00 -9.76
N ASP A 69 19.36 14.98 -9.37
CA ASP A 69 20.46 15.19 -8.43
C ASP A 69 21.47 16.17 -9.02
N GLY A 70 21.36 17.43 -8.60
CA GLY A 70 22.09 18.59 -9.10
C GLY A 70 23.58 18.61 -8.74
N THR A 71 24.31 17.50 -8.98
CA THR A 71 25.76 17.52 -9.00
C THR A 71 26.21 17.43 -10.46
N GLU A 72 26.42 18.58 -11.07
CA GLU A 72 27.15 18.75 -12.32
C GLU A 72 28.54 18.12 -12.22
N ARG A 73 28.65 16.83 -12.50
CA ARG A 73 29.92 16.20 -12.85
C ARG A 73 29.84 15.71 -14.29
N ARG A 74 30.79 16.13 -15.10
CA ARG A 74 31.00 15.75 -16.51
C ARG A 74 30.76 14.26 -16.74
N GLY A 75 29.65 13.94 -17.42
CA GLY A 75 29.20 12.59 -17.78
C GLY A 75 27.71 12.45 -17.48
N ARG A 76 26.91 12.11 -18.50
CA ARG A 76 25.44 11.96 -18.42
C ARG A 76 25.11 10.80 -17.48
N ARG A 77 25.01 11.06 -16.17
CA ARG A 77 24.49 10.08 -15.21
C ARG A 77 23.03 9.78 -15.54
N PRO A 78 22.61 8.52 -15.44
CA PRO A 78 21.20 8.18 -15.58
C PRO A 78 20.38 8.93 -14.52
N VAL A 79 19.35 9.64 -14.94
CA VAL A 79 18.41 10.28 -14.02
C VAL A 79 17.60 9.17 -13.35
N PRO A 80 17.66 9.02 -12.02
CA PRO A 80 16.94 7.95 -11.34
C PRO A 80 15.45 8.26 -11.23
N LEU A 81 14.64 7.21 -11.36
CA LEU A 81 13.20 7.22 -11.12
C LEU A 81 12.92 6.83 -9.67
N SER A 82 12.00 7.54 -9.03
CA SER A 82 11.51 7.22 -7.68
C SER A 82 10.01 7.45 -7.58
N PRO A 83 9.29 6.79 -6.64
CA PRO A 83 7.89 7.10 -6.38
C PRO A 83 7.73 8.56 -5.96
N ASN A 84 6.66 9.20 -6.41
CA ASN A 84 6.36 10.59 -6.04
C ASN A 84 5.69 10.64 -4.66
N PRO A 85 6.33 11.16 -3.60
CA PRO A 85 5.73 11.22 -2.27
C PRO A 85 4.45 12.06 -2.21
N ASP A 86 4.33 13.06 -3.10
CA ASP A 86 3.21 14.00 -3.12
C ASP A 86 2.00 13.49 -3.92
N HIS A 87 2.09 12.31 -4.55
CA HIS A 87 0.96 11.72 -5.29
C HIS A 87 -0.23 11.43 -4.37
N GLY A 88 0.02 11.11 -3.10
CA GLY A 88 -1.00 10.88 -2.08
C GLY A 88 -0.48 10.06 -0.91
N CYS A 89 -1.40 9.56 -0.11
CA CYS A 89 -1.06 8.75 1.05
C CYS A 89 -2.03 7.56 1.23
N PHE A 90 -1.60 6.59 2.00
CA PHE A 90 -2.42 5.47 2.43
C PHE A 90 -2.56 5.46 3.96
N VAL A 91 -3.73 5.07 4.44
CA VAL A 91 -3.97 4.84 5.86
C VAL A 91 -3.97 3.33 6.10
N GLY A 92 -3.08 2.85 6.97
CA GLY A 92 -2.97 1.45 7.35
C GLY A 92 -3.48 1.21 8.76
N LEU A 93 -4.37 0.24 8.95
CA LEU A 93 -4.76 -0.31 10.25
C LEU A 93 -4.18 -1.73 10.39
N ASP A 94 -3.40 -1.96 11.44
CA ASP A 94 -2.96 -3.29 11.87
C ASP A 94 -3.52 -3.57 13.26
N PHE A 95 -4.17 -4.72 13.46
CA PHE A 95 -4.65 -5.12 14.77
C PHE A 95 -4.42 -6.59 15.08
N GLU A 96 -4.28 -6.87 16.36
CA GLU A 96 -4.12 -8.19 16.94
C GLU A 96 -4.98 -8.28 18.20
N ALA A 97 -4.92 -9.42 18.91
CA ALA A 97 -5.71 -9.65 20.13
C ALA A 97 -5.52 -8.57 21.22
N LYS A 98 -4.31 -8.00 21.33
CA LYS A 98 -3.94 -7.10 22.43
C LYS A 98 -3.52 -5.70 21.99
N ARG A 99 -3.38 -5.47 20.70
CA ARG A 99 -2.90 -4.17 20.19
C ARG A 99 -3.51 -3.84 18.84
N MET A 100 -3.56 -2.55 18.56
CA MET A 100 -3.84 -2.01 17.23
C MET A 100 -2.91 -0.84 16.94
N ARG A 101 -2.57 -0.70 15.67
CA ARG A 101 -1.73 0.36 15.15
C ARG A 101 -2.43 1.00 13.96
N VAL A 102 -2.37 2.31 13.87
CA VAL A 102 -2.70 3.05 12.66
C VAL A 102 -1.46 3.79 12.17
N VAL A 103 -1.25 3.79 10.88
CA VAL A 103 -0.13 4.46 10.20
C VAL A 103 -0.67 5.23 9.01
N VAL A 104 -0.06 6.37 8.71
CA VAL A 104 -0.22 7.07 7.43
C VAL A 104 1.15 7.05 6.75
N VAL A 105 1.18 6.57 5.52
CA VAL A 105 2.39 6.56 4.69
C VAL A 105 2.14 7.34 3.41
N ASP A 106 3.11 8.12 2.95
CA ASP A 106 3.03 8.75 1.64
C ASP A 106 3.21 7.72 0.50
N PHE A 107 3.04 8.18 -0.72
CA PHE A 107 3.15 7.29 -1.88
C PHE A 107 4.57 6.73 -2.09
N SER A 108 5.60 7.26 -1.45
CA SER A 108 6.95 6.66 -1.45
C SER A 108 7.16 5.59 -0.37
N GLY A 109 6.18 5.41 0.53
CA GLY A 109 6.24 4.49 1.66
C GLY A 109 6.83 5.11 2.94
N LYS A 110 7.13 6.42 2.95
CA LYS A 110 7.60 7.12 4.14
C LYS A 110 6.45 7.30 5.13
N THR A 111 6.70 6.96 6.39
CA THR A 111 5.72 7.17 7.46
C THR A 111 5.57 8.65 7.78
N LEU A 112 4.33 9.16 7.64
CA LEU A 112 3.93 10.53 7.97
C LEU A 112 3.34 10.62 9.38
N PHE A 113 2.63 9.58 9.81
CA PHE A 113 2.00 9.50 11.12
C PHE A 113 1.90 8.05 11.55
N GLN A 114 2.04 7.80 12.84
CA GLN A 114 1.72 6.51 13.45
C GLN A 114 1.19 6.66 14.86
N ARG A 115 0.29 5.76 15.22
CA ARG A 115 -0.24 5.63 16.58
C ARG A 115 -0.53 4.17 16.88
N HIS A 116 -0.27 3.77 18.11
CA HIS A 116 -0.64 2.45 18.62
C HIS A 116 -1.46 2.58 19.90
N GLN A 117 -2.27 1.58 20.16
CA GLN A 117 -3.10 1.49 21.34
C GLN A 117 -3.33 0.03 21.71
N GLU A 118 -3.43 -0.24 23.02
CA GLU A 118 -3.85 -1.55 23.48
C GLU A 118 -5.30 -1.83 23.09
N LEU A 119 -5.53 -3.04 22.60
CA LEU A 119 -6.83 -3.60 22.37
C LEU A 119 -7.15 -4.55 23.54
N ARG A 120 -8.16 -4.21 24.32
CA ARG A 120 -8.61 -5.08 25.39
C ARG A 120 -9.57 -6.13 24.82
N PRO A 121 -9.56 -7.38 25.34
CA PRO A 121 -10.50 -8.40 24.93
C PRO A 121 -11.95 -7.90 24.98
N MET A 122 -12.69 -8.15 23.91
CA MET A 122 -14.10 -7.77 23.77
C MET A 122 -14.91 -8.94 23.26
N LYS A 123 -16.10 -9.15 23.84
CA LYS A 123 -17.06 -10.14 23.38
C LYS A 123 -18.11 -9.56 22.42
N ASP A 124 -18.27 -8.24 22.43
CA ASP A 124 -19.24 -7.51 21.62
C ASP A 124 -18.61 -7.08 20.28
N GLN A 125 -19.14 -7.62 19.19
CA GLN A 125 -18.70 -7.33 17.83
C GLN A 125 -18.90 -5.86 17.46
N LYS A 126 -20.04 -5.25 17.79
CA LYS A 126 -20.33 -3.85 17.46
C LYS A 126 -19.32 -2.92 18.14
N ARG A 127 -18.99 -3.22 19.39
CA ARG A 127 -17.98 -2.47 20.13
C ARG A 127 -16.58 -2.62 19.55
N LEU A 128 -16.21 -3.84 19.10
CA LEU A 128 -14.94 -4.07 18.39
C LEU A 128 -14.89 -3.24 17.11
N ILE A 129 -15.92 -3.34 16.26
CA ILE A 129 -16.01 -2.61 14.99
C ILE A 129 -15.89 -1.11 15.23
N SER A 130 -16.70 -0.54 16.13
CA SER A 130 -16.65 0.89 16.49
C SER A 130 -15.25 1.31 16.91
N ARG A 131 -14.53 0.48 17.64
CA ARG A 131 -13.18 0.79 18.09
C ARG A 131 -12.15 0.73 16.97
N LEU A 132 -12.25 -0.23 16.05
CA LEU A 132 -11.39 -0.32 14.88
C LEU A 132 -11.62 0.88 13.94
N LEU A 133 -12.86 1.21 13.63
CA LEU A 133 -13.21 2.36 12.79
C LEU A 133 -12.75 3.68 13.42
N GLY A 134 -13.02 3.90 14.71
CA GLY A 134 -12.53 5.10 15.41
C GLY A 134 -10.99 5.18 15.48
N PHE A 135 -10.29 4.07 15.25
CA PHE A 135 -8.83 4.07 15.15
C PHE A 135 -8.35 4.39 13.71
N VAL A 136 -9.10 3.95 12.69
CA VAL A 136 -8.91 4.40 11.29
C VAL A 136 -9.12 5.91 11.18
N ASP A 137 -10.15 6.46 11.84
CA ASP A 137 -10.42 7.91 11.85
C ASP A 137 -9.21 8.74 12.31
N LYS A 138 -8.43 8.24 13.26
CA LYS A 138 -7.20 8.93 13.69
C LYS A 138 -6.17 9.06 12.58
N GLY A 139 -6.07 8.05 11.71
CA GLY A 139 -5.23 8.08 10.52
C GLY A 139 -5.78 9.05 9.46
N ILE A 140 -7.08 8.96 9.19
CA ILE A 140 -7.78 9.87 8.25
C ILE A 140 -7.60 11.34 8.68
N ASP A 141 -7.83 11.63 9.97
CA ASP A 141 -7.67 12.97 10.52
C ASP A 141 -6.23 13.47 10.44
N ALA A 142 -5.26 12.59 10.69
CA ALA A 142 -3.85 12.92 10.55
C ALA A 142 -3.49 13.26 9.09
N ALA A 143 -3.93 12.44 8.12
CA ALA A 143 -3.74 12.68 6.69
C ALA A 143 -4.36 14.01 6.26
N ARG A 144 -5.60 14.29 6.67
CA ARG A 144 -6.29 15.57 6.40
C ARG A 144 -5.56 16.79 6.97
N LYS A 145 -5.05 16.69 8.21
CA LYS A 145 -4.25 17.77 8.83
C LYS A 145 -2.94 18.04 8.10
N LEU A 146 -2.36 17.02 7.45
CA LEU A 146 -1.18 17.16 6.60
C LEU A 146 -1.50 17.67 5.18
N GLY A 147 -2.78 17.85 4.85
CA GLY A 147 -3.21 18.20 3.49
C GLY A 147 -2.98 17.10 2.46
N ALA A 148 -2.74 15.87 2.90
CA ALA A 148 -2.43 14.76 2.01
C ALA A 148 -3.70 14.14 1.40
N HIS A 149 -3.67 13.86 0.09
CA HIS A 149 -4.74 13.16 -0.61
C HIS A 149 -4.72 11.67 -0.25
N ILE A 150 -5.84 11.15 0.30
CA ILE A 150 -5.95 9.74 0.71
C ILE A 150 -6.33 8.90 -0.49
N LEU A 151 -5.46 7.98 -0.89
CA LEU A 151 -5.64 7.05 -2.02
C LEU A 151 -6.42 5.80 -1.61
N GLY A 152 -6.34 5.40 -0.35
CA GLY A 152 -7.04 4.22 0.15
C GLY A 152 -6.66 3.83 1.57
N VAL A 153 -7.37 2.81 2.08
CA VAL A 153 -7.16 2.24 3.41
C VAL A 153 -6.72 0.79 3.30
N GLY A 154 -5.69 0.41 4.03
CA GLY A 154 -5.25 -0.97 4.18
C GLY A 154 -5.56 -1.50 5.57
N VAL A 155 -6.10 -2.72 5.68
CA VAL A 155 -6.32 -3.38 6.97
C VAL A 155 -5.54 -4.70 7.02
N ALA A 156 -4.56 -4.77 7.90
CA ALA A 156 -3.86 -5.98 8.26
C ALA A 156 -4.57 -6.62 9.48
N ALA A 157 -5.28 -7.71 9.24
CA ALA A 157 -6.10 -8.36 10.24
C ALA A 157 -5.54 -9.75 10.60
N PRO A 158 -5.68 -10.19 11.85
CA PRO A 158 -5.24 -11.53 12.24
C PRO A 158 -6.24 -12.61 11.82
N GLY A 159 -5.82 -13.88 11.85
CA GLY A 159 -6.68 -15.02 11.62
C GLY A 159 -6.98 -15.30 10.15
N VAL A 160 -8.13 -15.85 9.85
CA VAL A 160 -8.53 -16.27 8.51
C VAL A 160 -9.29 -15.16 7.79
N ILE A 161 -8.73 -14.71 6.68
CA ILE A 161 -9.30 -13.66 5.84
C ILE A 161 -9.81 -14.24 4.52
N ASN A 162 -11.07 -13.97 4.18
CA ASN A 162 -11.55 -14.14 2.82
C ASN A 162 -11.10 -12.92 2.00
N GLN A 163 -10.06 -13.08 1.19
CA GLN A 163 -9.48 -11.99 0.41
C GLN A 163 -10.41 -11.41 -0.66
N THR A 164 -11.32 -12.24 -1.20
CA THR A 164 -12.26 -11.78 -2.23
C THR A 164 -13.25 -10.78 -1.65
N THR A 165 -13.78 -11.04 -0.46
CA THR A 165 -14.76 -10.16 0.20
C THR A 165 -14.15 -9.18 1.20
N GLY A 166 -12.89 -9.40 1.65
CA GLY A 166 -12.28 -8.64 2.73
C GLY A 166 -12.93 -8.92 4.09
N THR A 167 -13.45 -10.16 4.27
CA THR A 167 -14.11 -10.58 5.51
C THR A 167 -13.15 -11.30 6.42
N LEU A 168 -13.05 -10.89 7.67
CA LEU A 168 -12.41 -11.65 8.73
C LEU A 168 -13.35 -12.78 9.15
N VAL A 169 -13.03 -14.01 8.73
CA VAL A 169 -13.88 -15.20 8.94
C VAL A 169 -13.86 -15.62 10.41
N HIS A 170 -12.68 -15.78 10.97
CA HIS A 170 -12.51 -15.99 12.40
C HIS A 170 -11.08 -15.72 12.88
N TYR A 171 -10.97 -15.45 14.18
CA TYR A 171 -9.71 -15.38 14.91
C TYR A 171 -9.95 -15.81 16.35
N ASP A 172 -9.33 -16.89 16.77
CA ASP A 172 -9.63 -17.57 18.05
C ASP A 172 -9.41 -16.70 19.29
N PHE A 173 -8.51 -15.75 19.21
CA PHE A 173 -8.21 -14.82 20.32
C PHE A 173 -9.15 -13.62 20.42
N ILE A 174 -10.02 -13.39 19.42
CA ILE A 174 -11.06 -12.35 19.43
C ILE A 174 -12.36 -12.95 18.87
N GLU A 175 -13.16 -13.60 19.72
CA GLU A 175 -14.43 -14.20 19.32
C GLU A 175 -15.37 -13.18 18.64
N ALA A 176 -15.37 -11.95 19.11
CA ALA A 176 -16.14 -10.84 18.53
C ALA A 176 -15.77 -10.50 17.09
N ALA A 177 -14.65 -10.99 16.55
CA ALA A 177 -14.20 -10.72 15.19
C ALA A 177 -14.76 -11.71 14.15
N ARG A 178 -15.56 -12.69 14.53
CA ARG A 178 -16.09 -13.72 13.63
C ARG A 178 -17.02 -13.13 12.56
N ASN A 179 -16.80 -13.53 11.30
CA ASN A 179 -17.59 -13.10 10.13
C ASN A 179 -17.77 -11.58 10.03
N THR A 180 -16.69 -10.83 10.28
CA THR A 180 -16.70 -9.36 10.20
C THR A 180 -16.32 -8.89 8.79
N PRO A 181 -17.22 -8.22 8.04
CA PRO A 181 -16.96 -7.72 6.68
C PRO A 181 -16.14 -6.42 6.74
N LEU A 182 -14.85 -6.54 7.09
CA LEU A 182 -13.97 -5.40 7.39
C LEU A 182 -13.86 -4.42 6.21
N ARG A 183 -13.75 -4.93 4.95
CA ARG A 183 -13.67 -4.07 3.77
C ARG A 183 -14.89 -3.18 3.65
N GLU A 184 -16.07 -3.78 3.62
CA GLU A 184 -17.34 -3.05 3.48
C GLU A 184 -17.53 -2.03 4.61
N LEU A 185 -17.25 -2.42 5.85
CA LEU A 185 -17.36 -1.54 7.01
C LEU A 185 -16.44 -0.33 6.92
N VAL A 186 -15.18 -0.52 6.49
CA VAL A 186 -14.21 0.57 6.35
C VAL A 186 -14.56 1.45 5.15
N GLU A 187 -14.93 0.89 3.99
CA GLU A 187 -15.33 1.64 2.81
C GLU A 187 -16.57 2.50 3.07
N ASN A 188 -17.62 1.92 3.68
CA ASN A 188 -18.83 2.65 4.04
C ASN A 188 -18.59 3.75 5.08
N HIS A 189 -17.65 3.54 6.00
CA HIS A 189 -17.34 4.52 7.05
C HIS A 189 -16.46 5.66 6.54
N THR A 190 -15.46 5.36 5.71
CA THR A 190 -14.42 6.34 5.31
C THR A 190 -14.68 6.99 3.95
N GLY A 191 -15.46 6.35 3.08
CA GLY A 191 -15.62 6.74 1.69
C GLY A 191 -14.41 6.47 0.80
N HIS A 192 -13.38 5.75 1.31
CA HIS A 192 -12.17 5.42 0.58
C HIS A 192 -12.12 3.92 0.27
N PRO A 193 -11.53 3.50 -0.87
CA PRO A 193 -11.34 2.09 -1.19
C PRO A 193 -10.51 1.40 -0.11
N CYS A 194 -10.86 0.14 0.21
CA CYS A 194 -10.20 -0.61 1.26
C CYS A 194 -9.70 -1.98 0.79
N VAL A 195 -8.49 -2.32 1.19
CA VAL A 195 -7.92 -3.66 1.03
C VAL A 195 -7.73 -4.29 2.40
N VAL A 196 -8.17 -5.54 2.55
CA VAL A 196 -7.99 -6.32 3.79
C VAL A 196 -7.18 -7.57 3.48
N ASP A 197 -6.13 -7.80 4.25
CA ASP A 197 -5.34 -9.04 4.16
C ASP A 197 -4.91 -9.52 5.55
N ASN A 198 -4.40 -10.75 5.61
CA ASN A 198 -3.83 -11.29 6.82
C ASN A 198 -2.54 -10.56 7.21
N ASN A 199 -2.37 -10.22 8.49
CA ASN A 199 -1.23 -9.44 8.97
C ASN A 199 0.11 -10.13 8.72
N ILE A 200 0.21 -11.46 8.84
CA ILE A 200 1.46 -12.20 8.54
C ILE A 200 1.82 -12.08 7.06
N ARG A 201 0.82 -12.12 6.17
CA ARG A 201 1.05 -11.89 4.73
C ARG A 201 1.49 -10.45 4.46
N CYS A 202 0.90 -9.48 5.14
CA CYS A 202 1.32 -8.08 5.04
C CYS A 202 2.77 -7.91 5.50
N TYR A 203 3.17 -8.55 6.61
CA TYR A 203 4.56 -8.51 7.09
C TYR A 203 5.52 -9.15 6.10
N ALA A 204 5.18 -10.34 5.57
CA ALA A 204 6.00 -11.01 4.55
C ALA A 204 6.17 -10.16 3.28
N LEU A 205 5.09 -9.50 2.83
CA LEU A 205 5.14 -8.59 1.68
C LEU A 205 6.01 -7.36 1.96
N THR A 206 5.94 -6.82 3.17
CA THR A 206 6.78 -5.69 3.60
C THR A 206 8.25 -6.07 3.60
N GLU A 207 8.61 -7.24 4.15
CA GLU A 207 9.98 -7.74 4.13
C GLU A 207 10.49 -8.01 2.72
N TRP A 208 9.63 -8.53 1.83
CA TRP A 208 9.98 -8.75 0.43
C TRP A 208 10.17 -7.44 -0.35
N THR A 209 9.39 -6.40 -0.03
CA THR A 209 9.42 -5.12 -0.76
C THR A 209 10.49 -4.17 -0.23
N TYR A 210 10.63 -4.07 1.10
CA TYR A 210 11.45 -3.04 1.77
C TYR A 210 12.50 -3.61 2.71
N GLY A 211 12.39 -4.87 3.10
CA GLY A 211 13.20 -5.52 4.12
C GLY A 211 14.34 -6.39 3.61
N ALA A 212 14.79 -7.33 4.46
CA ALA A 212 15.92 -8.20 4.19
C ALA A 212 15.69 -9.23 3.07
N ALA A 213 14.42 -9.57 2.77
CA ALA A 213 14.05 -10.49 1.68
C ALA A 213 13.96 -9.81 0.29
N LYS A 214 14.47 -8.60 0.17
CA LYS A 214 14.47 -7.80 -1.06
C LYS A 214 15.44 -8.33 -2.15
N ASN A 215 16.47 -9.11 -1.75
CA ASN A 215 17.52 -9.67 -2.62
C ASN A 215 17.20 -11.09 -3.04
#